data_cd64b56e8a32283aa130b30108a2a818
#
_entry.id   cd64b56e8a32283aa130b30108a2a818
#
_cell.length_a   1.000
_cell.length_b   1.000
_cell.length_c   1.000
_cell.angle_alpha   90.00
_cell.angle_beta   90.00
_cell.angle_gamma   90.00
#
_symmetry.space_group_name_H-M   'P 1'
#
loop_
_entity.id
_entity.type
_entity.pdbx_description
1 polymer ?
#
loop_
_entity_poly.entity_id
_entity_poly.type
_entity_poly.pdbx_seq_one_letter_code
_entity_poly.pdbx_strand_id
1 'polypeptide(L)'
;MISPWQVQKALTHDVRFEKADVSYSWPGVMRVKITDRRPAVYLACSYNGYAKVDYTGVVMEVSDGIKDANAPVLSGIVTGNIYFGDRIGEKQVLLILEFLSQLDRDTVAHISEIAVDQQNNVKFYLQYGYPILLGDVYKIMDILNLFVSVFYDIKAKNILAE
;
A
#
# COMPACT_ATOMS: atom_id res chain seq x y z
N MET A 1 25.52 -26.55 -12.62
CA MET A 1 25.12 -26.33 -11.19
C MET A 1 24.49 -24.96 -11.09
N ILE A 2 23.24 -24.85 -10.60
CA ILE A 2 22.56 -23.56 -10.46
C ILE A 2 23.10 -22.88 -9.20
N SER A 3 23.62 -21.65 -9.31
CA SER A 3 24.13 -20.93 -8.15
C SER A 3 22.98 -20.26 -7.37
N PRO A 4 23.08 -20.16 -6.03
CA PRO A 4 22.10 -19.47 -5.19
C PRO A 4 21.82 -18.04 -5.65
N TRP A 5 22.83 -17.34 -6.14
CA TRP A 5 22.72 -15.99 -6.68
C TRP A 5 21.86 -15.91 -7.94
N GLN A 6 21.95 -16.90 -8.84
CA GLN A 6 21.12 -16.95 -10.05
C GLN A 6 19.64 -17.17 -9.69
N VAL A 7 19.36 -18.03 -8.71
CA VAL A 7 17.99 -18.26 -8.21
C VAL A 7 17.44 -17.01 -7.53
N GLN A 8 18.22 -16.40 -6.65
CA GLN A 8 17.83 -15.15 -5.99
C GLN A 8 17.53 -14.05 -6.99
N LYS A 9 18.40 -13.85 -7.98
CA LYS A 9 18.21 -12.84 -9.04
C LYS A 9 16.95 -13.09 -9.85
N ALA A 10 16.66 -14.33 -10.23
CA ALA A 10 15.44 -14.68 -10.96
C ALA A 10 14.18 -14.39 -10.14
N LEU A 11 14.18 -14.71 -8.84
CA LEU A 11 13.06 -14.48 -7.95
C LEU A 11 12.83 -12.99 -7.65
N THR A 12 13.90 -12.20 -7.50
CA THR A 12 13.77 -10.74 -7.25
C THR A 12 13.30 -9.95 -8.46
N HIS A 13 13.41 -10.53 -9.68
CA HIS A 13 12.81 -9.93 -10.88
C HIS A 13 11.31 -10.20 -11.02
N ASP A 14 10.75 -11.14 -10.27
CA ASP A 14 9.32 -11.41 -10.28
C ASP A 14 8.59 -10.39 -9.40
N VAL A 15 7.72 -9.59 -10.02
CA VAL A 15 6.95 -8.52 -9.35
C VAL A 15 6.06 -9.03 -8.22
N ARG A 16 5.72 -10.32 -8.19
CA ARG A 16 4.92 -10.93 -7.12
C ARG A 16 5.63 -10.96 -5.78
N PHE A 17 6.97 -10.93 -5.79
CA PHE A 17 7.77 -11.06 -4.58
C PHE A 17 8.39 -9.72 -4.19
N GLU A 18 8.29 -9.37 -2.93
CA GLU A 18 8.97 -8.21 -2.35
C GLU A 18 10.44 -8.53 -2.10
N LYS A 19 10.70 -9.73 -1.58
CA LYS A 19 12.04 -10.18 -1.23
C LYS A 19 12.18 -11.69 -1.42
N ALA A 20 13.34 -12.10 -1.88
CA ALA A 20 13.77 -13.50 -1.92
C ALA A 20 15.15 -13.64 -1.30
N ASP A 21 15.25 -14.42 -0.23
CA ASP A 21 16.51 -14.78 0.42
C ASP A 21 16.84 -16.23 0.09
N VAL A 22 17.99 -16.45 -0.57
CA VAL A 22 18.46 -17.78 -0.92
C VAL A 22 19.71 -18.08 -0.12
N SER A 23 19.65 -19.12 0.69
CA SER A 23 20.78 -19.61 1.47
C SER A 23 21.11 -21.06 1.13
N TYR A 24 22.37 -21.41 1.23
CA TYR A 24 22.86 -22.77 1.00
C TYR A 24 23.48 -23.32 2.28
N SER A 25 23.08 -24.54 2.67
CA SER A 25 23.68 -25.24 3.81
C SER A 25 24.18 -26.61 3.40
N TRP A 26 25.37 -26.96 3.90
CA TRP A 26 25.94 -28.29 3.69
C TRP A 26 25.13 -29.36 4.44
N PRO A 27 24.85 -30.55 3.87
CA PRO A 27 25.35 -31.17 2.66
C PRO A 27 24.44 -31.05 1.42
N GLY A 28 24.24 -29.83 0.88
CA GLY A 28 23.57 -29.66 -0.41
C GLY A 28 22.11 -29.21 -0.30
N VAL A 29 21.71 -28.59 0.81
CA VAL A 29 20.34 -28.06 0.99
C VAL A 29 20.29 -26.58 0.62
N MET A 30 19.48 -26.23 -0.38
CA MET A 30 19.16 -24.85 -0.71
C MET A 30 17.85 -24.46 -0.01
N ARG A 31 17.89 -23.39 0.76
CA ARG A 31 16.69 -22.78 1.37
C ARG A 31 16.36 -21.50 0.63
N VAL A 32 15.09 -21.39 0.23
CA VAL A 32 14.54 -20.20 -0.42
C VAL A 32 13.45 -19.66 0.50
N LYS A 33 13.66 -18.44 1.02
CA LYS A 33 12.65 -17.71 1.80
C LYS A 33 12.11 -16.59 0.92
N ILE A 34 10.83 -16.65 0.63
CA ILE A 34 10.12 -15.67 -0.20
C ILE A 34 9.21 -14.84 0.70
N THR A 35 9.21 -13.53 0.46
CA THR A 35 8.24 -12.61 1.04
C THR A 35 7.35 -12.12 -0.09
N ASP A 36 6.06 -12.47 -0.03
CA ASP A 36 5.09 -12.02 -1.00
C ASP A 36 4.84 -10.51 -0.84
N ARG A 37 4.70 -9.84 -1.97
CA ARG A 37 4.33 -8.44 -2.02
C ARG A 37 2.86 -8.27 -1.60
N ARG A 38 2.59 -7.26 -0.77
CA ARG A 38 1.24 -6.98 -0.28
C ARG A 38 0.72 -5.67 -0.85
N PRO A 39 -0.55 -5.62 -1.25
CA PRO A 39 -1.15 -4.37 -1.68
C PRO A 39 -1.26 -3.41 -0.50
N ALA A 40 -0.92 -2.16 -0.74
CA ALA A 40 -1.11 -1.05 0.18
C ALA A 40 -2.34 -0.22 -0.18
N VAL A 41 -2.52 0.04 -1.49
CA VAL A 41 -3.66 0.81 -2.01
C VAL A 41 -4.07 0.33 -3.41
N TYR A 42 -5.31 0.63 -3.79
CA TYR A 42 -5.78 0.67 -5.16
C TYR A 42 -5.78 2.12 -5.63
N LEU A 43 -4.77 2.52 -6.38
CA LEU A 43 -4.63 3.88 -6.90
C LEU A 43 -5.58 4.06 -8.09
N ALA A 44 -6.52 5.00 -7.98
CA ALA A 44 -7.39 5.40 -9.08
C ALA A 44 -6.55 6.17 -10.12
N CYS A 45 -6.38 5.57 -11.29
CA CYS A 45 -5.56 6.12 -12.36
C CYS A 45 -6.38 7.08 -13.23
N SER A 46 -5.76 8.16 -13.73
CA SER A 46 -6.46 9.16 -14.55
C SER A 46 -6.93 8.61 -15.90
N TYR A 47 -6.29 7.55 -16.42
CA TYR A 47 -6.52 7.06 -17.80
C TYR A 47 -6.86 5.56 -17.90
N ASN A 48 -6.53 4.73 -16.92
CA ASN A 48 -6.61 3.28 -17.07
C ASN A 48 -7.06 2.52 -15.79
N GLY A 49 -8.20 2.91 -15.21
CA GLY A 49 -8.83 2.18 -14.11
C GLY A 49 -8.07 2.30 -12.78
N TYR A 50 -7.67 1.17 -12.22
CA TYR A 50 -7.03 1.09 -10.90
C TYR A 50 -5.69 0.34 -10.99
N ALA A 51 -4.68 0.92 -10.36
CA ALA A 51 -3.39 0.25 -10.15
C ALA A 51 -3.31 -0.26 -8.71
N LYS A 52 -3.10 -1.55 -8.54
CA LYS A 52 -2.83 -2.18 -7.25
C LYS A 52 -1.36 -1.96 -6.90
N VAL A 53 -1.09 -1.16 -5.88
CA VAL A 53 0.25 -0.70 -5.53
C VAL A 53 0.63 -1.23 -4.16
N ASP A 54 1.88 -1.67 -4.00
CA ASP A 54 2.42 -2.12 -2.73
C ASP A 54 2.99 -0.96 -1.89
N TYR A 55 3.43 -1.27 -0.66
CA TYR A 55 4.02 -0.28 0.26
C TYR A 55 5.32 0.35 -0.25
N THR A 56 5.98 -0.23 -1.26
CA THR A 56 7.21 0.29 -1.87
C THR A 56 6.96 1.10 -3.15
N GLY A 57 5.68 1.27 -3.53
CA GLY A 57 5.26 1.99 -4.73
C GLY A 57 5.34 1.16 -6.02
N VAL A 58 5.47 -0.15 -5.93
CA VAL A 58 5.49 -1.03 -7.11
C VAL A 58 4.08 -1.41 -7.51
N VAL A 59 3.77 -1.31 -8.80
CA VAL A 59 2.48 -1.67 -9.38
C VAL A 59 2.41 -3.19 -9.58
N MET A 60 1.54 -3.83 -8.82
CA MET A 60 1.34 -5.28 -8.82
C MET A 60 0.32 -5.75 -9.86
N GLU A 61 -0.62 -4.89 -10.23
CA GLU A 61 -1.72 -5.19 -11.15
C GLU A 61 -2.33 -3.89 -11.65
N VAL A 62 -2.84 -3.88 -12.88
CA VAL A 62 -3.67 -2.81 -13.43
C VAL A 62 -4.96 -3.42 -13.96
N SER A 63 -6.11 -2.89 -13.57
CA SER A 63 -7.42 -3.42 -13.92
C SER A 63 -8.48 -2.32 -14.04
N ASP A 64 -9.53 -2.59 -14.81
CA ASP A 64 -10.66 -1.64 -14.98
C ASP A 64 -11.53 -1.52 -13.73
N GLY A 65 -11.39 -2.43 -12.76
CA GLY A 65 -12.17 -2.42 -11.52
C GLY A 65 -11.53 -3.24 -10.41
N ILE A 66 -11.95 -2.99 -9.19
CA ILE A 66 -11.47 -3.68 -7.99
C ILE A 66 -12.35 -4.90 -7.75
N LYS A 67 -11.76 -6.10 -7.85
CA LYS A 67 -12.47 -7.37 -7.62
C LYS A 67 -12.44 -7.80 -6.15
N ASP A 68 -11.29 -7.64 -5.50
CA ASP A 68 -11.08 -8.02 -4.10
C ASP A 68 -10.55 -6.80 -3.34
N ALA A 69 -11.41 -6.13 -2.57
CA ALA A 69 -11.07 -4.93 -1.81
C ALA A 69 -10.29 -5.30 -0.53
N ASN A 70 -9.02 -5.67 -0.69
CA ASN A 70 -8.12 -6.01 0.42
C ASN A 70 -7.14 -4.88 0.79
N ALA A 71 -7.35 -3.70 0.24
CA ALA A 71 -6.61 -2.47 0.53
C ALA A 71 -7.51 -1.26 0.25
N PRO A 72 -7.26 -0.09 0.86
CA PRO A 72 -8.02 1.12 0.59
C PRO A 72 -7.85 1.63 -0.85
N VAL A 73 -8.85 2.31 -1.37
CA VAL A 73 -8.78 3.04 -2.64
C VAL A 73 -8.10 4.39 -2.40
N LEU A 74 -7.11 4.73 -3.20
CA LEU A 74 -6.48 6.06 -3.21
C LEU A 74 -6.92 6.83 -4.45
N SER A 75 -7.60 7.95 -4.24
CA SER A 75 -8.20 8.78 -5.29
C SER A 75 -7.75 10.24 -5.22
N GLY A 76 -8.00 10.98 -6.32
CA GLY A 76 -7.77 12.43 -6.40
C GLY A 76 -6.37 12.85 -6.78
N ILE A 77 -5.46 11.93 -7.03
CA ILE A 77 -4.09 12.22 -7.50
C ILE A 77 -4.04 12.04 -9.03
N VAL A 78 -3.54 13.05 -9.72
CA VAL A 78 -3.36 12.97 -11.17
C VAL A 78 -2.14 12.10 -11.47
N THR A 79 -2.37 11.02 -12.20
CA THR A 79 -1.33 10.09 -12.62
C THR A 79 -1.16 10.10 -14.14
N GLY A 80 0.03 9.75 -14.62
CA GLY A 80 0.24 9.38 -16.01
C GLY A 80 -0.33 7.99 -16.34
N ASN A 81 0.07 7.44 -17.48
CA ASN A 81 -0.18 6.04 -17.79
C ASN A 81 0.64 5.15 -16.84
N ILE A 82 -0.02 4.19 -16.23
CA ILE A 82 0.58 3.26 -15.26
C ILE A 82 0.49 1.85 -15.82
N TYR A 83 1.57 1.09 -15.74
CA TYR A 83 1.67 -0.28 -16.22
C TYR A 83 2.12 -1.23 -15.11
N PHE A 84 1.84 -2.51 -15.30
CA PHE A 84 2.33 -3.57 -14.43
C PHE A 84 3.85 -3.51 -14.28
N GLY A 85 4.33 -3.55 -13.04
CA GLY A 85 5.77 -3.51 -12.70
C GLY A 85 6.36 -2.11 -12.59
N ASP A 86 5.62 -1.07 -12.96
CA ASP A 86 6.07 0.33 -12.79
C ASP A 86 6.28 0.68 -11.31
N ARG A 87 7.07 1.72 -11.09
CA ARG A 87 7.20 2.38 -9.79
C ARG A 87 6.52 3.73 -9.83
N ILE A 88 5.61 3.94 -8.89
CA ILE A 88 4.93 5.20 -8.72
C ILE A 88 5.94 6.29 -8.32
N GLY A 89 5.93 7.40 -9.05
CA GLY A 89 6.80 8.56 -8.82
C GLY A 89 6.12 9.74 -8.12
N GLU A 90 4.79 9.74 -8.07
CA GLU A 90 3.98 10.81 -7.49
C GLU A 90 4.23 10.92 -5.98
N LYS A 91 4.78 12.06 -5.55
CA LYS A 91 5.21 12.26 -4.16
C LYS A 91 4.06 12.11 -3.16
N GLN A 92 2.86 12.55 -3.52
CA GLN A 92 1.67 12.39 -2.67
C GLN A 92 1.37 10.90 -2.40
N VAL A 93 1.46 10.05 -3.44
CA VAL A 93 1.26 8.61 -3.28
C VAL A 93 2.30 8.03 -2.34
N LEU A 94 3.59 8.35 -2.56
CA LEU A 94 4.68 7.81 -1.74
C LEU A 94 4.56 8.19 -0.27
N LEU A 95 4.16 9.44 0.04
CA LEU A 95 3.93 9.89 1.42
C LEU A 95 2.76 9.16 2.08
N ILE A 96 1.69 8.88 1.34
CA ILE A 96 0.56 8.11 1.84
C ILE A 96 0.96 6.66 2.08
N LEU A 97 1.73 6.04 1.18
CA LEU A 97 2.26 4.68 1.37
C LEU A 97 3.16 4.59 2.60
N GLU A 98 4.02 5.58 2.81
CA GLU A 98 4.86 5.67 4.01
C GLU A 98 4.00 5.78 5.27
N PHE A 99 3.00 6.65 5.29
CA PHE A 99 2.06 6.77 6.40
C PHE A 99 1.35 5.44 6.70
N LEU A 100 0.79 4.78 5.68
CA LEU A 100 0.13 3.49 5.84
C LEU A 100 1.07 2.39 6.34
N SER A 101 2.35 2.44 5.99
CA SER A 101 3.35 1.47 6.43
C SER A 101 3.64 1.52 7.94
N GLN A 102 3.34 2.66 8.59
CA GLN A 102 3.48 2.86 10.04
C GLN A 102 2.24 2.42 10.83
N LEU A 103 1.12 2.16 10.13
CA LEU A 103 -0.10 1.69 10.76
C LEU A 103 -0.10 0.15 10.87
N ASP A 104 -0.77 -0.36 11.89
CA ASP A 104 -1.02 -1.79 11.99
C ASP A 104 -2.08 -2.25 10.95
N ARG A 105 -2.11 -3.55 10.69
CA ARG A 105 -3.01 -4.13 9.67
C ARG A 105 -4.49 -3.93 9.98
N ASP A 106 -4.84 -3.96 11.25
CA ASP A 106 -6.22 -3.79 11.69
C ASP A 106 -6.69 -2.37 11.40
N THR A 107 -5.87 -1.36 11.68
CA THR A 107 -6.15 0.04 11.36
C THR A 107 -6.31 0.23 9.84
N VAL A 108 -5.38 -0.29 9.03
CA VAL A 108 -5.46 -0.18 7.57
C VAL A 108 -6.71 -0.89 7.03
N ALA A 109 -7.08 -2.05 7.57
CA ALA A 109 -8.27 -2.80 7.15
C ALA A 109 -9.59 -2.04 7.37
N HIS A 110 -9.62 -1.07 8.29
CA HIS A 110 -10.79 -0.22 8.51
C HIS A 110 -10.87 1.01 7.58
N ILE A 111 -9.82 1.30 6.82
CA ILE A 111 -9.81 2.40 5.85
C ILE A 111 -10.36 1.86 4.52
N SER A 112 -11.45 2.45 4.04
CA SER A 112 -12.05 2.08 2.75
C SER A 112 -11.52 2.91 1.59
N GLU A 113 -11.34 4.22 1.81
CA GLU A 113 -10.86 5.14 0.79
C GLU A 113 -9.98 6.23 1.42
N ILE A 114 -9.00 6.67 0.64
CA ILE A 114 -8.14 7.81 0.90
C ILE A 114 -8.31 8.77 -0.27
N ALA A 115 -8.87 9.95 -0.02
CA ALA A 115 -9.07 10.95 -1.05
C ALA A 115 -8.11 12.13 -0.84
N VAL A 116 -7.47 12.58 -1.92
CA VAL A 116 -6.62 13.78 -1.95
C VAL A 116 -7.33 14.83 -2.80
N ASP A 117 -7.56 16.00 -2.23
CA ASP A 117 -8.20 17.10 -2.98
C ASP A 117 -7.18 17.93 -3.78
N GLN A 118 -7.69 18.89 -4.57
CA GLN A 118 -6.86 19.77 -5.40
C GLN A 118 -5.91 20.68 -4.60
N GLN A 119 -6.16 20.86 -3.31
CA GLN A 119 -5.32 21.62 -2.38
C GLN A 119 -4.34 20.71 -1.62
N ASN A 120 -4.23 19.43 -2.00
CA ASN A 120 -3.43 18.39 -1.37
C ASN A 120 -3.88 18.02 0.05
N ASN A 121 -5.13 18.30 0.44
CA ASN A 121 -5.64 17.81 1.71
C ASN A 121 -6.11 16.37 1.59
N VAL A 122 -5.81 15.59 2.61
CA VAL A 122 -6.11 14.15 2.69
C VAL A 122 -7.32 13.91 3.58
N LYS A 123 -8.21 13.07 3.10
CA LYS A 123 -9.37 12.54 3.85
C LYS A 123 -9.31 11.03 3.87
N PHE A 124 -9.44 10.44 5.03
CA PHE A 124 -9.63 9.00 5.18
C PHE A 124 -11.10 8.69 5.44
N TYR A 125 -11.66 7.83 4.62
CA TYR A 125 -13.00 7.26 4.81
C TYR A 125 -12.83 5.90 5.47
N LEU A 126 -13.42 5.75 6.66
CA LEU A 126 -13.48 4.47 7.34
C LEU A 126 -14.65 3.65 6.80
N GLN A 127 -14.58 2.33 6.93
CA GLN A 127 -15.66 1.42 6.48
C GLN A 127 -17.00 1.75 7.14
N TYR A 128 -16.94 2.23 8.39
CA TYR A 128 -18.10 2.66 9.14
C TYR A 128 -17.76 3.98 9.83
N GLY A 129 -18.53 5.02 9.57
CA GLY A 129 -18.37 6.29 10.27
C GLY A 129 -18.11 7.51 9.39
N TYR A 130 -17.67 8.57 10.02
CA TYR A 130 -17.39 9.85 9.37
C TYR A 130 -15.96 9.88 8.79
N PRO A 131 -15.72 10.67 7.72
CA PRO A 131 -14.37 10.86 7.20
C PRO A 131 -13.49 11.59 8.22
N ILE A 132 -12.24 11.15 8.31
CA ILE A 132 -11.21 11.81 9.12
C ILE A 132 -10.41 12.74 8.20
N LEU A 133 -10.44 14.04 8.51
CA LEU A 133 -9.67 15.05 7.77
C LEU A 133 -8.26 15.13 8.34
N LEU A 134 -7.26 14.79 7.54
CA LEU A 134 -5.86 14.77 7.95
C LEU A 134 -5.10 16.05 7.57
N GLY A 135 -5.65 16.85 6.63
CA GLY A 135 -5.01 18.05 6.13
C GLY A 135 -3.95 17.78 5.07
N ASP A 136 -2.93 18.61 5.02
CA ASP A 136 -1.92 18.62 3.95
C ASP A 136 -1.11 17.29 3.89
N VAL A 137 -1.13 16.63 2.73
CA VAL A 137 -0.40 15.39 2.46
C VAL A 137 1.10 15.50 2.74
N TYR A 138 1.68 16.67 2.53
CA TYR A 138 3.12 16.90 2.76
C TYR A 138 3.50 16.99 4.25
N LYS A 139 2.50 17.08 5.13
CA LYS A 139 2.63 17.08 6.59
C LYS A 139 1.97 15.89 7.27
N ILE A 140 1.54 14.90 6.49
CA ILE A 140 0.75 13.78 6.98
C ILE A 140 1.50 12.97 8.07
N MET A 141 2.82 12.88 7.98
CA MET A 141 3.63 12.17 8.98
C MET A 141 3.64 12.84 10.35
N ASP A 142 3.46 14.16 10.41
CA ASP A 142 3.44 14.91 11.67
C ASP A 142 2.22 14.56 12.55
N ILE A 143 1.14 14.11 11.92
CA ILE A 143 -0.12 13.79 12.60
C ILE A 143 -0.32 12.28 12.83
N LEU A 144 0.66 11.44 12.49
CA LEU A 144 0.54 9.97 12.59
C LEU A 144 0.10 9.52 13.99
N ASN A 145 0.76 9.99 15.03
CA ASN A 145 0.45 9.63 16.41
C ASN A 145 -0.94 10.09 16.85
N LEU A 146 -1.34 11.29 16.40
CA LEU A 146 -2.69 11.81 16.68
C LEU A 146 -3.74 10.97 15.95
N PHE A 147 -3.51 10.62 14.71
CA PHE A 147 -4.42 9.75 13.94
C PHE A 147 -4.62 8.40 14.64
N VAL A 148 -3.53 7.74 15.04
CA VAL A 148 -3.59 6.45 15.73
C VAL A 148 -4.40 6.58 17.02
N SER A 149 -4.16 7.62 17.84
CA SER A 149 -4.90 7.86 19.08
C SER A 149 -6.39 8.07 18.82
N VAL A 150 -6.75 8.91 17.86
CA VAL A 150 -8.14 9.19 17.50
C VAL A 150 -8.83 7.94 16.93
N PHE A 151 -8.14 7.17 16.10
CA PHE A 151 -8.68 5.92 15.54
C PHE A 151 -9.06 4.92 16.63
N TYR A 152 -8.16 4.69 17.62
CA TYR A 152 -8.44 3.77 18.72
C TYR A 152 -9.53 4.30 19.66
N ASP A 153 -9.64 5.61 19.85
CA ASP A 153 -10.73 6.23 20.61
C ASP A 153 -12.10 5.99 19.93
N ILE A 154 -12.17 6.18 18.61
CA ILE A 154 -13.36 5.92 17.80
C ILE A 154 -13.74 4.44 17.90
N LYS A 155 -12.78 3.54 17.77
CA LYS A 155 -12.97 2.09 17.87
C LYS A 155 -13.47 1.67 19.26
N ALA A 156 -12.88 2.20 20.32
CA ALA A 156 -13.25 1.88 21.71
C ALA A 156 -14.67 2.36 22.06
N LYS A 157 -15.15 3.46 21.45
CA LYS A 157 -16.50 3.99 21.65
C LYS A 157 -17.57 3.29 20.80
N ASN A 158 -17.24 2.18 20.13
CA ASN A 158 -18.13 1.42 19.23
C ASN A 158 -18.72 2.26 18.06
N ILE A 159 -18.13 3.38 17.72
CA ILE A 159 -18.58 4.20 16.58
C ILE A 159 -18.31 3.49 15.24
N LEU A 160 -17.41 2.48 15.24
CA LEU A 160 -17.11 1.63 14.08
C LEU A 160 -17.92 0.31 14.08
N ALA A 161 -18.80 0.08 15.05
CA ALA A 161 -19.48 -1.21 15.28
C ALA A 161 -20.97 -1.23 14.89
N GLU A 162 -21.50 -0.14 14.29
CA GLU A 162 -22.88 -0.09 13.77
C GLU A 162 -22.97 0.07 12.26
#